data_82cf8ea0400b2fec4c5e34ee4117a36e
#
_entry.id   82cf8ea0400b2fec4c5e34ee4117a36e
#
_cell.length_a   1.000
_cell.length_b   1.000
_cell.length_c   1.000
_cell.angle_alpha   90.00
_cell.angle_beta   90.00
_cell.angle_gamma   90.00
#
_symmetry.space_group_name_H-M   'P 1'
#
loop_
_entity.id
_entity.type
_entity.pdbx_description
1 polymer ?
#
loop_
_entity_poly.entity_id
_entity_poly.type
_entity_poly.pdbx_seq_one_letter_code
_entity_poly.pdbx_strand_id
1 'polypeptide(L)'
;MRDDPHSEHVEAGETGEPVPTEIWTGRATNRAQWLLALGGCAFMALGIELAIDSAWTSGAPLVMSVVGCIAAGLLVLFGTIAFVHVAVKVDRDTLEVRCGHIGLPRRRIPLSQIVGAEFVARVTPRQWGGWGYRWRPHQGTAVVVRRGEGVVLRLGDGHTFTITVDNAEAAVRVIRDRLRGATGATR
;
A
#
# COMPACT_ATOMS: atom_id res chain seq x y z
N MET A 1 -50.70 53.92 8.72
CA MET A 1 -49.60 54.26 9.61
C MET A 1 -49.19 53.06 10.34
N ARG A 2 -48.28 52.44 9.78
CA ARG A 2 -47.88 51.19 10.24
C ARG A 2 -46.65 50.73 9.71
N ASP A 3 -45.62 50.59 10.40
CA ASP A 3 -44.32 50.12 10.00
C ASP A 3 -44.16 48.70 10.46
N ASP A 4 -43.99 47.83 9.49
CA ASP A 4 -43.55 46.45 9.71
C ASP A 4 -42.02 46.38 9.56
N PRO A 5 -41.29 45.90 10.53
CA PRO A 5 -39.91 45.55 10.32
C PRO A 5 -39.84 44.06 9.89
N HIS A 6 -39.40 43.87 8.66
CA HIS A 6 -39.04 42.57 8.15
C HIS A 6 -37.93 41.97 8.99
N SER A 7 -38.25 40.86 9.61
CA SER A 7 -37.27 39.96 10.22
C SER A 7 -36.56 39.20 9.10
N GLU A 8 -35.39 39.64 8.73
CA GLU A 8 -34.47 38.84 7.92
C GLU A 8 -33.96 37.66 8.75
N HIS A 9 -34.56 36.51 8.51
CA HIS A 9 -33.95 35.27 8.88
C HIS A 9 -32.75 35.04 7.98
N VAL A 10 -31.57 35.40 8.49
CA VAL A 10 -30.31 34.92 7.94
C VAL A 10 -30.18 33.44 8.32
N GLU A 11 -30.67 32.58 7.45
CA GLU A 11 -30.27 31.20 7.45
C GLU A 11 -28.77 31.09 7.10
N ALA A 12 -27.96 31.08 8.16
CA ALA A 12 -26.58 30.65 8.05
C ALA A 12 -26.57 29.14 7.73
N GLY A 13 -26.69 28.85 6.46
CA GLY A 13 -26.39 27.52 5.92
C GLY A 13 -24.90 27.26 6.08
N GLU A 14 -24.50 26.80 7.26
CA GLU A 14 -23.23 26.11 7.41
C GLU A 14 -23.32 24.76 6.69
N THR A 15 -23.13 24.81 5.37
CA THR A 15 -22.67 23.66 4.62
C THR A 15 -21.25 23.40 5.08
N GLY A 16 -21.12 22.69 6.20
CA GLY A 16 -19.87 22.12 6.65
C GLY A 16 -19.40 21.12 5.61
N GLU A 17 -18.63 21.58 4.62
CA GLU A 17 -17.84 20.68 3.79
C GLU A 17 -17.04 19.77 4.73
N PRO A 18 -17.10 18.45 4.58
CA PRO A 18 -16.32 17.55 5.41
C PRO A 18 -14.85 17.87 5.19
N VAL A 19 -14.23 18.51 6.18
CA VAL A 19 -12.80 18.81 6.17
C VAL A 19 -12.07 17.49 5.91
N PRO A 20 -11.31 17.38 4.80
CA PRO A 20 -10.66 16.12 4.47
C PRO A 20 -9.78 15.68 5.64
N THR A 21 -10.14 14.55 6.22
CA THR A 21 -9.42 13.97 7.36
C THR A 21 -8.03 13.50 6.96
N GLU A 22 -7.84 13.37 5.65
CA GLU A 22 -6.62 12.93 5.03
C GLU A 22 -5.60 14.07 4.94
N ILE A 23 -4.42 13.85 5.54
CA ILE A 23 -3.38 14.88 5.61
C ILE A 23 -2.30 14.64 4.57
N TRP A 24 -2.00 13.37 4.31
CA TRP A 24 -0.98 12.98 3.34
C TRP A 24 -1.23 11.57 2.81
N THR A 25 -1.03 11.41 1.50
CA THR A 25 -1.04 10.11 0.84
C THR A 25 0.24 9.89 0.06
N GLY A 26 0.84 8.74 0.26
CA GLY A 26 1.99 8.26 -0.50
C GLY A 26 1.68 6.94 -1.20
N ARG A 27 2.29 6.75 -2.35
CA ARG A 27 2.20 5.51 -3.12
C ARG A 27 3.59 5.02 -3.47
N ALA A 28 3.75 3.73 -3.62
CA ALA A 28 4.94 3.14 -4.23
C ALA A 28 4.49 2.04 -5.18
N THR A 29 5.03 2.06 -6.38
CA THR A 29 4.72 1.07 -7.42
C THR A 29 5.99 0.39 -7.89
N ASN A 30 5.96 -0.92 -8.05
CA ASN A 30 7.08 -1.69 -8.58
C ASN A 30 6.92 -1.93 -10.09
N ARG A 31 7.65 -1.17 -10.89
CA ARG A 31 7.61 -1.31 -12.36
C ARG A 31 8.14 -2.66 -12.85
N ALA A 32 9.05 -3.29 -12.11
CA ALA A 32 9.60 -4.60 -12.50
C ALA A 32 8.54 -5.72 -12.46
N GLN A 33 7.45 -5.54 -11.73
CA GLN A 33 6.36 -6.51 -11.68
C GLN A 33 5.58 -6.61 -13.00
N TRP A 34 5.63 -5.61 -13.87
CA TRP A 34 5.07 -5.71 -15.21
C TRP A 34 5.73 -6.80 -16.05
N LEU A 35 7.03 -7.04 -15.83
CA LEU A 35 7.73 -8.15 -16.50
C LEU A 35 7.20 -9.52 -16.02
N LEU A 36 6.88 -9.63 -14.74
CA LEU A 36 6.26 -10.85 -14.20
C LEU A 36 4.82 -11.03 -14.74
N ALA A 37 4.07 -9.94 -14.87
CA ALA A 37 2.74 -10.00 -15.47
C ALA A 37 2.79 -10.46 -16.94
N LEU A 38 3.75 -9.94 -17.71
CA LEU A 38 3.99 -10.40 -19.07
C LEU A 38 4.35 -11.89 -19.12
N GLY A 39 5.19 -12.36 -18.20
CA GLY A 39 5.51 -13.78 -18.04
C GLY A 39 4.27 -14.62 -17.75
N GLY A 40 3.42 -14.17 -16.83
CA GLY A 40 2.14 -14.83 -16.53
C GLY A 40 1.20 -14.91 -17.73
N CYS A 41 1.09 -13.81 -18.50
CA CYS A 41 0.33 -13.80 -19.75
C CYS A 41 0.91 -14.77 -20.79
N ALA A 42 2.24 -14.83 -20.92
CA ALA A 42 2.90 -15.75 -21.84
C ALA A 42 2.63 -17.23 -21.48
N PHE A 43 2.65 -17.58 -20.19
CA PHE A 43 2.27 -18.92 -19.75
C PHE A 43 0.81 -19.24 -20.04
N MET A 44 -0.09 -18.29 -19.87
CA MET A 44 -1.50 -18.48 -20.23
C MET A 44 -1.67 -18.67 -21.73
N ALA A 45 -1.02 -17.84 -22.54
CA ALA A 45 -1.06 -17.95 -24.00
C ALA A 45 -0.52 -19.32 -24.46
N LEU A 46 0.60 -19.77 -23.90
CA LEU A 46 1.15 -21.10 -24.19
C LEU A 46 0.18 -22.22 -23.81
N GLY A 47 -0.50 -22.10 -22.66
CA GLY A 47 -1.49 -23.11 -22.27
C GLY A 47 -2.69 -23.16 -23.22
N ILE A 48 -3.15 -22.00 -23.71
CA ILE A 48 -4.23 -21.90 -24.70
C ILE A 48 -3.78 -22.49 -26.04
N GLU A 49 -2.57 -22.16 -26.49
CA GLU A 49 -2.00 -22.65 -27.75
C GLU A 49 -1.90 -24.19 -27.72
N LEU A 50 -1.38 -24.76 -26.63
CA LEU A 50 -1.32 -26.23 -26.44
C LEU A 50 -2.71 -26.87 -26.40
N ALA A 51 -3.73 -26.16 -25.94
CA ALA A 51 -5.11 -26.67 -25.94
C ALA A 51 -5.73 -26.70 -27.34
N ILE A 52 -5.36 -25.75 -28.21
CA ILE A 52 -5.86 -25.63 -29.57
C ILE A 52 -5.10 -26.54 -30.51
N ASP A 53 -3.77 -26.54 -30.43
CA ASP A 53 -2.89 -27.36 -31.28
C ASP A 53 -2.39 -28.60 -30.51
N SER A 54 -3.13 -29.69 -30.64
CA SER A 54 -2.79 -30.97 -30.04
C SER A 54 -1.80 -31.81 -30.88
N ALA A 55 -1.17 -31.22 -31.92
CA ALA A 55 -0.28 -31.92 -32.83
C ALA A 55 0.97 -32.52 -32.15
N TRP A 56 1.44 -31.92 -31.05
CA TRP A 56 2.66 -32.29 -30.36
C TRP A 56 2.44 -33.30 -29.22
N THR A 57 1.25 -33.30 -28.61
CA THR A 57 0.92 -34.17 -27.48
C THR A 57 -0.57 -34.48 -27.48
N SER A 58 -0.94 -35.64 -26.95
CA SER A 58 -2.34 -36.04 -26.82
C SER A 58 -2.59 -36.79 -25.50
N GLY A 59 -3.85 -36.87 -25.10
CA GLY A 59 -4.26 -37.57 -23.89
C GLY A 59 -3.87 -36.89 -22.58
N ALA A 60 -3.61 -37.66 -21.55
CA ALA A 60 -3.33 -37.15 -20.20
C ALA A 60 -2.13 -36.19 -20.12
N PRO A 61 -1.01 -36.36 -20.84
CA PRO A 61 0.09 -35.39 -20.83
C PRO A 61 -0.31 -33.99 -21.34
N LEU A 62 -1.16 -33.92 -22.37
CA LEU A 62 -1.67 -32.68 -22.89
C LEU A 62 -2.49 -31.95 -21.84
N VAL A 63 -3.44 -32.62 -21.21
CA VAL A 63 -4.29 -32.03 -20.18
C VAL A 63 -3.45 -31.50 -19.02
N MET A 64 -2.48 -32.25 -18.55
CA MET A 64 -1.57 -31.83 -17.47
C MET A 64 -0.75 -30.59 -17.85
N SER A 65 -0.24 -30.53 -19.09
CA SER A 65 0.53 -29.38 -19.58
C SER A 65 -0.32 -28.13 -19.68
N VAL A 66 -1.53 -28.23 -20.24
CA VAL A 66 -2.48 -27.11 -20.37
C VAL A 66 -2.87 -26.59 -18.99
N VAL A 67 -3.31 -27.47 -18.10
CA VAL A 67 -3.70 -27.09 -16.73
C VAL A 67 -2.52 -26.49 -15.97
N GLY A 68 -1.33 -27.07 -16.09
CA GLY A 68 -0.13 -26.57 -15.46
C GLY A 68 0.25 -25.15 -15.93
N CYS A 69 0.24 -24.91 -17.24
CA CYS A 69 0.53 -23.60 -17.81
C CYS A 69 -0.49 -22.53 -17.37
N ILE A 70 -1.78 -22.86 -17.43
CA ILE A 70 -2.85 -21.94 -17.01
C ILE A 70 -2.74 -21.65 -15.52
N ALA A 71 -2.57 -22.67 -14.68
CA ALA A 71 -2.43 -22.50 -13.24
C ALA A 71 -1.19 -21.66 -12.88
N ALA A 72 -0.05 -21.92 -13.51
CA ALA A 72 1.16 -21.13 -13.32
C ALA A 72 0.97 -19.67 -13.75
N GLY A 73 0.36 -19.43 -14.90
CA GLY A 73 0.06 -18.10 -15.39
C GLY A 73 -0.86 -17.33 -14.44
N LEU A 74 -1.94 -17.95 -13.98
CA LEU A 74 -2.87 -17.34 -13.01
C LEU A 74 -2.20 -17.06 -11.68
N LEU A 75 -1.36 -17.96 -11.16
CA LEU A 75 -0.63 -17.78 -9.92
C LEU A 75 0.32 -16.58 -9.99
N VAL A 76 1.07 -16.45 -11.10
CA VAL A 76 1.98 -15.33 -11.33
C VAL A 76 1.20 -14.02 -11.45
N LEU A 77 0.10 -14.00 -12.21
CA LEU A 77 -0.75 -12.81 -12.36
C LEU A 77 -1.36 -12.39 -11.03
N PHE A 78 -1.92 -13.32 -10.27
CA PHE A 78 -2.50 -13.04 -8.96
C PHE A 78 -1.46 -12.49 -8.00
N GLY A 79 -0.29 -13.13 -7.90
CA GLY A 79 0.82 -12.64 -7.07
C GLY A 79 1.31 -11.25 -7.49
N THR A 80 1.31 -10.97 -8.79
CA THR A 80 1.69 -9.66 -9.31
C THR A 80 0.68 -8.59 -8.90
N ILE A 81 -0.62 -8.82 -9.12
CA ILE A 81 -1.69 -7.87 -8.78
C ILE A 81 -1.74 -7.61 -7.27
N ALA A 82 -1.53 -8.65 -6.46
CA ALA A 82 -1.58 -8.54 -5.01
C ALA A 82 -0.48 -7.64 -4.42
N PHE A 83 0.68 -7.53 -5.07
CA PHE A 83 1.86 -6.85 -4.51
C PHE A 83 2.40 -5.69 -5.36
N VAL A 84 1.66 -5.24 -6.37
CA VAL A 84 2.13 -4.18 -7.30
C VAL A 84 2.37 -2.85 -6.63
N HIS A 85 1.53 -2.46 -5.68
CA HIS A 85 1.67 -1.15 -5.05
C HIS A 85 1.31 -1.14 -3.56
N VAL A 86 1.80 -0.13 -2.89
CA VAL A 86 1.42 0.20 -1.53
C VAL A 86 0.87 1.62 -1.52
N ALA A 87 -0.24 1.79 -0.85
CA ALA A 87 -0.80 3.08 -0.50
C ALA A 87 -0.61 3.31 1.00
N VAL A 88 0.01 4.43 1.34
CA VAL A 88 0.16 4.89 2.72
C VAL A 88 -0.70 6.13 2.87
N LYS A 89 -1.54 6.13 3.88
CA LYS A 89 -2.41 7.25 4.22
C LYS A 89 -2.15 7.67 5.66
N VAL A 90 -1.88 8.95 5.85
CA VAL A 90 -1.73 9.55 7.17
C VAL A 90 -2.99 10.36 7.44
N ASP A 91 -3.78 9.92 8.38
CA ASP A 91 -4.91 10.65 8.94
C ASP A 91 -4.50 11.42 10.21
N ARG A 92 -5.45 12.06 10.87
CA ARG A 92 -5.17 12.83 12.10
C ARG A 92 -4.60 11.98 13.22
N ASP A 93 -5.11 10.77 13.41
CA ASP A 93 -4.81 9.91 14.55
C ASP A 93 -4.22 8.56 14.16
N THR A 94 -4.23 8.23 12.87
CA THR A 94 -3.80 6.92 12.40
C THR A 94 -2.98 6.98 11.12
N LEU A 95 -2.00 6.11 11.04
CA LEU A 95 -1.28 5.79 9.81
C LEU A 95 -1.82 4.47 9.27
N GLU A 96 -2.36 4.49 8.08
CA GLU A 96 -2.89 3.32 7.41
C GLU A 96 -2.00 2.93 6.23
N VAL A 97 -1.63 1.66 6.18
CA VAL A 97 -0.87 1.05 5.09
C VAL A 97 -1.73 -0.02 4.44
N ARG A 98 -1.95 0.12 3.14
CA ARG A 98 -2.69 -0.84 2.32
C ARG A 98 -1.77 -1.39 1.23
N CYS A 99 -1.75 -2.70 1.06
CA CYS A 99 -0.95 -3.36 0.05
C CYS A 99 -1.84 -3.88 -1.09
N GLY A 100 -1.37 -3.72 -2.33
CA GLY A 100 -2.04 -4.20 -3.54
C GLY A 100 -3.35 -3.50 -3.88
N HIS A 101 -3.98 -3.93 -4.97
CA HIS A 101 -5.26 -3.40 -5.45
C HIS A 101 -6.44 -3.78 -4.54
N ILE A 102 -6.36 -4.94 -3.91
CA ILE A 102 -7.40 -5.44 -2.99
C ILE A 102 -7.29 -4.75 -1.62
N GLY A 103 -6.18 -4.01 -1.38
CA GLY A 103 -5.95 -3.33 -0.11
C GLY A 103 -5.60 -4.26 1.05
N LEU A 104 -5.16 -5.49 0.77
CA LEU A 104 -4.76 -6.49 1.76
C LEU A 104 -3.28 -6.90 1.55
N PRO A 105 -2.50 -7.08 2.63
CA PRO A 105 -2.84 -6.80 4.02
C PRO A 105 -2.99 -5.31 4.31
N ARG A 106 -3.93 -4.98 5.19
CA ARG A 106 -4.16 -3.63 5.69
C ARG A 106 -3.66 -3.52 7.12
N ARG A 107 -2.79 -2.55 7.38
CA ARG A 107 -2.31 -2.26 8.73
C ARG A 107 -2.66 -0.84 9.10
N ARG A 108 -3.30 -0.67 10.24
CA ARG A 108 -3.55 0.62 10.88
C ARG A 108 -2.67 0.72 12.11
N ILE A 109 -1.94 1.80 12.23
CA ILE A 109 -1.06 2.09 13.36
C ILE A 109 -1.53 3.43 13.94
N PRO A 110 -2.04 3.47 15.17
CA PRO A 110 -2.35 4.73 15.85
C PRO A 110 -1.09 5.58 15.97
N LEU A 111 -1.19 6.88 15.70
CA LEU A 111 -0.05 7.80 15.82
C LEU A 111 0.46 7.86 17.27
N SER A 112 -0.40 7.62 18.26
CA SER A 112 -0.01 7.49 19.67
C SER A 112 0.96 6.36 19.97
N GLN A 113 1.02 5.33 19.11
CA GLN A 113 1.97 4.23 19.23
C GLN A 113 3.30 4.51 18.53
N ILE A 114 3.39 5.59 17.75
CA ILE A 114 4.60 5.95 17.02
C ILE A 114 5.41 6.93 17.87
N VAL A 115 6.59 6.51 18.30
CA VAL A 115 7.51 7.35 19.08
C VAL A 115 8.53 8.09 18.21
N GLY A 116 8.65 7.70 16.95
CA GLY A 116 9.53 8.39 16.00
C GLY A 116 9.37 7.91 14.57
N ALA A 117 9.74 8.78 13.63
CA ALA A 117 9.77 8.49 12.20
C ALA A 117 11.12 8.91 11.62
N GLU A 118 11.75 8.05 10.83
CA GLU A 118 13.05 8.30 10.22
C GLU A 118 12.98 8.05 8.71
N PHE A 119 13.71 8.90 7.98
CA PHE A 119 13.91 8.73 6.56
C PHE A 119 15.07 7.77 6.32
N VAL A 120 14.88 6.83 5.40
CA VAL A 120 15.93 5.95 4.91
C VAL A 120 16.04 6.08 3.40
N ALA A 121 17.21 6.51 2.91
CA ALA A 121 17.44 6.75 1.48
C ALA A 121 17.34 5.47 0.63
N ARG A 122 17.63 4.31 1.21
CA ARG A 122 17.61 3.04 0.49
C ARG A 122 17.16 1.86 1.36
N VAL A 123 15.97 1.38 1.08
CA VAL A 123 15.46 0.09 1.55
C VAL A 123 15.62 -0.93 0.43
N THR A 124 16.21 -2.09 0.72
CA THR A 124 16.40 -3.13 -0.28
C THR A 124 15.62 -4.39 0.11
N PRO A 125 14.96 -5.06 -0.86
CA PRO A 125 14.22 -6.29 -0.57
C PRO A 125 15.10 -7.40 0.02
N ARG A 126 16.38 -7.45 -0.37
CA ARG A 126 17.33 -8.47 0.15
C ARG A 126 17.50 -8.39 1.66
N GLN A 127 17.49 -7.18 2.25
CA GLN A 127 17.60 -6.98 3.70
C GLN A 127 16.40 -7.55 4.45
N TRP A 128 15.24 -7.61 3.80
CA TRP A 128 13.98 -8.06 4.37
C TRP A 128 13.55 -9.47 3.92
N GLY A 129 14.37 -10.15 3.10
CA GLY A 129 14.08 -11.50 2.59
C GLY A 129 13.08 -11.51 1.42
N GLY A 130 12.93 -10.38 0.71
CA GLY A 130 12.11 -10.26 -0.49
C GLY A 130 11.15 -9.08 -0.50
N TRP A 131 10.29 -9.05 -1.51
CA TRP A 131 9.25 -8.05 -1.69
C TRP A 131 8.01 -8.37 -0.83
N GLY A 132 7.15 -7.37 -0.62
CA GLY A 132 5.86 -7.51 0.04
C GLY A 132 5.93 -7.25 1.55
N TYR A 133 4.94 -7.78 2.27
CA TYR A 133 4.86 -7.71 3.72
C TYR A 133 5.80 -8.74 4.35
N ARG A 134 6.77 -8.28 5.13
CA ARG A 134 7.80 -9.12 5.76
C ARG A 134 7.88 -8.81 7.24
N TRP A 135 8.05 -9.85 8.02
CA TRP A 135 8.31 -9.75 9.46
C TRP A 135 9.62 -10.43 9.79
N ARG A 136 10.42 -9.80 10.63
CA ARG A 136 11.67 -10.35 11.17
C ARG A 136 11.74 -10.10 12.67
N PRO A 137 12.04 -11.12 13.51
CA PRO A 137 12.02 -11.01 14.97
C PRO A 137 12.86 -9.88 15.54
N HIS A 138 14.02 -9.61 14.94
CA HIS A 138 14.97 -8.60 15.44
C HIS A 138 14.91 -7.26 14.71
N GLN A 139 14.17 -7.16 13.61
CA GLN A 139 14.09 -5.95 12.76
C GLN A 139 12.68 -5.37 12.69
N GLY A 140 11.69 -6.09 13.21
CA GLY A 140 10.30 -5.68 13.13
C GLY A 140 9.63 -6.05 11.80
N THR A 141 8.68 -5.23 11.39
CA THR A 141 7.86 -5.47 10.18
C THR A 141 8.28 -4.53 9.06
N ALA A 142 8.28 -5.01 7.84
CA ALA A 142 8.50 -4.16 6.66
C ALA A 142 7.47 -4.42 5.56
N VAL A 143 7.15 -3.37 4.83
CA VAL A 143 6.40 -3.42 3.58
C VAL A 143 7.31 -2.90 2.47
N VAL A 144 7.92 -3.83 1.74
CA VAL A 144 8.91 -3.54 0.72
C VAL A 144 8.32 -3.83 -0.66
N VAL A 145 7.95 -2.80 -1.40
CA VAL A 145 7.36 -2.91 -2.74
C VAL A 145 8.39 -2.69 -3.82
N ARG A 146 9.31 -1.78 -3.58
CA ARG A 146 10.39 -1.45 -4.51
C ARG A 146 11.70 -1.22 -3.77
N ARG A 147 12.79 -1.21 -4.50
CA ARG A 147 14.06 -0.70 -3.99
C ARG A 147 14.04 0.82 -4.06
N GLY A 148 14.40 1.49 -2.98
CA GLY A 148 14.44 2.95 -2.94
C GLY A 148 14.22 3.50 -1.54
N GLU A 149 13.82 4.76 -1.48
CA GLU A 149 13.56 5.46 -0.24
C GLU A 149 12.40 4.86 0.56
N GLY A 150 12.45 5.06 1.86
CA GLY A 150 11.43 4.56 2.77
C GLY A 150 11.38 5.30 4.09
N VAL A 151 10.34 5.00 4.84
CA VAL A 151 10.09 5.49 6.18
C VAL A 151 10.26 4.35 7.17
N VAL A 152 11.02 4.58 8.23
CA VAL A 152 11.11 3.70 9.39
C VAL A 152 10.36 4.36 10.54
N LEU A 153 9.34 3.70 11.01
CA LEU A 153 8.58 4.09 12.19
C LEU A 153 9.09 3.31 13.40
N ARG A 154 9.38 4.01 14.47
CA ARG A 154 9.66 3.39 15.78
C ARG A 154 8.36 3.36 16.57
N LEU A 155 7.99 2.19 17.02
CA LEU A 155 6.80 1.97 17.83
C LEU A 155 7.16 1.96 19.32
N GLY A 156 6.21 2.33 20.17
CA GLY A 156 6.41 2.38 21.61
C GLY A 156 6.68 1.03 22.28
N ASP A 157 6.38 -0.06 21.59
CA ASP A 157 6.70 -1.45 22.00
C ASP A 157 8.15 -1.86 21.65
N GLY A 158 8.96 -0.94 21.14
CA GLY A 158 10.35 -1.19 20.74
C GLY A 158 10.50 -1.81 19.33
N HIS A 159 9.41 -2.14 18.66
CA HIS A 159 9.46 -2.66 17.28
C HIS A 159 9.58 -1.54 16.25
N THR A 160 10.10 -1.90 15.08
CA THR A 160 10.14 -0.98 13.94
C THR A 160 9.17 -1.42 12.84
N PHE A 161 8.64 -0.44 12.12
CA PHE A 161 7.82 -0.66 10.95
C PHE A 161 8.39 0.12 9.78
N THR A 162 8.90 -0.58 8.77
CA THR A 162 9.57 0.02 7.60
C THR A 162 8.66 -0.05 6.39
N ILE A 163 8.52 1.06 5.65
CA ILE A 163 7.68 1.13 4.46
C ILE A 163 8.47 1.79 3.33
N THR A 164 8.50 1.18 2.15
CA THR A 164 8.98 1.86 0.95
C THR A 164 7.85 2.69 0.35
N VAL A 165 8.08 3.98 0.17
CA VAL A 165 7.08 4.93 -0.34
C VAL A 165 7.78 6.03 -1.14
N ASP A 166 7.10 6.55 -2.16
CA ASP A 166 7.58 7.71 -2.89
C ASP A 166 7.44 8.97 -2.01
N ASN A 167 8.41 9.86 -2.06
CA ASN A 167 8.44 11.06 -1.21
C ASN A 167 8.50 10.73 0.30
N ALA A 168 9.31 9.75 0.67
CA ALA A 168 9.46 9.30 2.06
C ALA A 168 9.86 10.43 3.01
N GLU A 169 10.65 11.40 2.54
CA GLU A 169 11.04 12.55 3.33
C GLU A 169 9.84 13.44 3.70
N ALA A 170 8.93 13.68 2.75
CA ALA A 170 7.70 14.41 3.01
C ALA A 170 6.80 13.68 4.02
N ALA A 171 6.69 12.35 3.88
CA ALA A 171 5.96 11.52 4.83
C ALA A 171 6.53 11.64 6.26
N VAL A 172 7.84 11.53 6.41
CA VAL A 172 8.51 11.68 7.72
C VAL A 172 8.26 13.04 8.33
N ARG A 173 8.30 14.11 7.51
CA ARG A 173 8.03 15.48 7.96
C ARG A 173 6.62 15.60 8.52
N VAL A 174 5.63 15.17 7.76
CA VAL A 174 4.22 15.20 8.18
C VAL A 174 3.99 14.40 9.47
N ILE A 175 4.55 13.19 9.56
CA ILE A 175 4.41 12.34 10.74
C ILE A 175 5.05 13.02 11.96
N ARG A 176 6.27 13.55 11.83
CA ARG A 176 6.97 14.24 12.92
C ARG A 176 6.23 15.47 13.41
N ASP A 177 5.65 16.25 12.51
CA ASP A 177 4.88 17.44 12.88
C ASP A 177 3.64 17.07 13.68
N ARG A 178 2.99 15.94 13.32
CA ARG A 178 1.86 15.42 14.09
C ARG A 178 2.26 14.92 15.47
N LEU A 179 3.37 14.21 15.56
CA LEU A 179 3.86 13.74 16.87
C LEU A 179 4.19 14.92 17.80
N ARG A 180 4.77 16.00 17.29
CA ARG A 180 5.04 17.22 18.07
C ARG A 180 3.76 17.91 18.52
N GLY A 181 2.78 18.03 17.63
CA GLY A 181 1.48 18.64 17.94
C GLY A 181 0.72 17.87 19.03
N ALA A 182 0.76 16.53 18.99
CA ALA A 182 0.14 15.70 20.01
C ALA A 182 0.80 15.85 21.39
N THR A 183 2.14 15.98 21.42
CA THR A 183 2.89 16.18 22.68
C THR A 183 2.69 17.58 23.28
N GLY A 184 2.44 18.59 22.44
CA GLY A 184 2.19 19.97 22.89
C GLY A 184 0.78 20.19 23.46
N ALA A 185 -0.19 19.38 23.08
CA ALA A 185 -1.58 19.48 23.54
C ALA A 185 -1.83 18.85 24.92
N THR A 186 -0.85 18.12 25.46
CA THR A 186 -0.97 17.41 26.75
C THR A 186 -0.28 18.19 27.90
N ARG A 187 0.17 19.41 27.66
CA ARG A 187 0.69 20.35 28.64
C ARG A 187 -0.28 21.50 28.84
#